data_bba5c430a2d575d58c5421314662eeec
#
_entry.id   bba5c430a2d575d58c5421314662eeec
#
_cell.length_a   1.000
_cell.length_b   1.000
_cell.length_c   1.000
_cell.angle_alpha   90.00
_cell.angle_beta   90.00
_cell.angle_gamma   90.00
#
_symmetry.space_group_name_H-M   'P 1'
#
loop_
_entity.id
_entity.type
_entity.pdbx_description
1 polymer ?
#
loop_
_entity_poly.entity_id
_entity_poly.type
_entity_poly.pdbx_seq_one_letter_code
_entity_poly.pdbx_strand_id
1 'polypeptide(L)'
;DNVKKAAEGVLARPHLAREMVRLGIVSSTNQAFERYLVKYNVQRENLDAATAISLVRQSKGVPVMAHPGERSYSLICPEKGRKKENAPVLVEELKEMGLLGLECHYPYQERMGTVQYFIDLANEFDMIVTGSRDFHGFYNHQQVNIFGTTKMEPVFHEQFQSVWQS
;
A
#
# COMPACT_ATOMS: atom_id res chain seq x y z
N ASP A 1 -8.78 24.73 -11.42
CA ASP A 1 -10.03 24.08 -11.83
C ASP A 1 -9.83 22.75 -12.57
N ASN A 2 -8.84 22.62 -13.47
CA ASN A 2 -8.58 21.40 -14.24
C ASN A 2 -8.18 20.21 -13.36
N VAL A 3 -7.39 20.44 -12.30
CA VAL A 3 -7.00 19.41 -11.35
C VAL A 3 -8.22 18.83 -10.62
N LYS A 4 -9.17 19.69 -10.23
CA LYS A 4 -10.42 19.26 -9.58
C LYS A 4 -11.30 18.45 -10.53
N LYS A 5 -11.40 18.86 -11.80
CA LYS A 5 -12.16 18.14 -12.83
C LYS A 5 -11.58 16.76 -13.13
N ALA A 6 -10.24 16.64 -13.13
CA ALA A 6 -9.53 15.37 -13.39
C ALA A 6 -9.56 14.40 -12.19
N ALA A 7 -10.00 14.84 -11.02
CA ALA A 7 -9.94 14.03 -9.80
C ALA A 7 -11.15 13.12 -9.60
N GLU A 8 -12.26 13.33 -10.32
CA GLU A 8 -13.51 12.54 -10.23
C GLU A 8 -13.89 12.08 -8.80
N GLY A 9 -13.42 12.81 -7.77
CA GLY A 9 -13.59 12.45 -6.36
C GLY A 9 -12.54 13.13 -5.47
N VAL A 10 -11.74 12.33 -4.76
CA VAL A 10 -10.75 12.87 -3.83
C VAL A 10 -9.54 13.44 -4.57
N LEU A 11 -9.28 14.73 -4.37
CA LEU A 11 -8.10 15.41 -4.92
C LEU A 11 -6.82 14.89 -4.27
N ALA A 12 -5.89 14.37 -5.08
CA ALA A 12 -4.61 13.82 -4.63
C ALA A 12 -3.43 14.40 -5.41
N ARG A 13 -2.23 14.32 -4.84
CA ARG A 13 -0.99 14.81 -5.46
C ARG A 13 -0.72 14.27 -6.87
N PRO A 14 -1.04 13.00 -7.21
CA PRO A 14 -0.89 12.51 -8.58
C PRO A 14 -1.72 13.31 -9.62
N HIS A 15 -2.90 13.83 -9.24
CA HIS A 15 -3.69 14.68 -10.13
C HIS A 15 -2.98 16.01 -10.42
N LEU A 16 -2.36 16.59 -9.40
CA LEU A 16 -1.56 17.80 -9.56
C LEU A 16 -0.30 17.55 -10.40
N ALA A 17 0.41 16.43 -10.15
CA ALA A 17 1.58 16.04 -10.92
C ALA A 17 1.26 15.90 -12.42
N ARG A 18 0.15 15.26 -12.76
CA ARG A 18 -0.33 15.10 -14.14
C ARG A 18 -0.64 16.42 -14.80
N GLU A 19 -1.30 17.32 -14.08
CA GLU A 19 -1.60 18.66 -14.63
C GLU A 19 -0.32 19.48 -14.86
N MET A 20 0.68 19.35 -14.00
CA MET A 20 1.99 19.98 -14.19
C MET A 20 2.69 19.46 -15.44
N VAL A 21 2.60 18.16 -15.74
CA VAL A 21 3.10 17.58 -16.99
C VAL A 21 2.33 18.12 -18.19
N ARG A 22 0.99 18.13 -18.12
CA ARG A 22 0.12 18.64 -19.18
C ARG A 22 0.42 20.12 -19.54
N LEU A 23 0.75 20.92 -18.53
CA LEU A 23 1.11 22.34 -18.68
C LEU A 23 2.58 22.56 -19.08
N GLY A 24 3.38 21.51 -19.25
CA GLY A 24 4.79 21.62 -19.60
C GLY A 24 5.70 22.16 -18.50
N ILE A 25 5.21 22.24 -17.25
CA ILE A 25 6.00 22.70 -16.09
C ILE A 25 7.10 21.69 -15.75
N VAL A 26 6.81 20.41 -15.95
CA VAL A 26 7.72 19.27 -15.78
C VAL A 26 7.55 18.28 -16.91
N SER A 27 8.57 17.44 -17.15
CA SER A 27 8.55 16.43 -18.22
C SER A 27 7.94 15.09 -17.78
N SER A 28 7.80 14.85 -16.48
CA SER A 28 7.22 13.61 -15.92
C SER A 28 6.61 13.85 -14.57
N THR A 29 5.71 12.93 -14.16
CA THR A 29 5.12 12.94 -12.82
C THR A 29 6.18 12.75 -11.74
N ASN A 30 7.20 11.92 -11.96
CA ASN A 30 8.33 11.78 -11.03
C ASN A 30 9.04 13.12 -10.80
N GLN A 31 9.33 13.85 -11.87
CA GLN A 31 9.94 15.18 -11.77
C GLN A 31 9.05 16.18 -11.02
N ALA A 32 7.71 16.08 -11.17
CA ALA A 32 6.78 16.89 -10.39
C ALA A 32 6.90 16.58 -8.89
N PHE A 33 6.97 15.31 -8.52
CA PHE A 33 7.15 14.91 -7.13
C PHE A 33 8.50 15.38 -6.57
N GLU A 34 9.60 15.12 -7.25
CA GLU A 34 10.95 15.44 -6.79
C GLU A 34 11.16 16.94 -6.60
N ARG A 35 10.73 17.75 -7.58
CA ARG A 35 10.99 19.19 -7.58
C ARG A 35 10.02 20.02 -6.74
N TYR A 36 8.76 19.55 -6.63
CA TYR A 36 7.67 20.36 -6.07
C TYR A 36 6.87 19.64 -4.97
N LEU A 37 6.28 18.49 -5.26
CA LEU A 37 5.23 17.94 -4.42
C LEU A 37 5.75 17.29 -3.11
N VAL A 38 7.00 16.84 -3.09
CA VAL A 38 7.67 16.40 -1.85
C VAL A 38 8.12 17.61 -1.05
N LYS A 39 8.75 18.59 -1.69
CA LYS A 39 9.29 19.78 -1.03
C LYS A 39 8.22 20.67 -0.40
N TYR A 40 7.09 20.82 -1.08
CA TYR A 40 5.96 21.65 -0.63
C TYR A 40 4.78 20.82 -0.11
N ASN A 41 5.09 19.67 0.50
CA ASN A 41 4.07 18.82 1.06
C ASN A 41 3.43 19.47 2.30
N VAL A 42 2.11 19.61 2.25
CA VAL A 42 1.32 19.99 3.43
C VAL A 42 1.14 18.76 4.30
N GLN A 43 1.52 18.87 5.56
CA GLN A 43 1.31 17.81 6.53
C GLN A 43 -0.20 17.54 6.65
N ARG A 44 -0.62 16.31 6.43
CA ARG A 44 -2.01 15.88 6.63
C ARG A 44 -2.14 15.30 8.02
N GLU A 45 -3.28 15.52 8.63
CA GLU A 45 -3.70 14.68 9.74
C GLU A 45 -3.90 13.26 9.19
N ASN A 46 -3.08 12.33 9.65
CA ASN A 46 -3.23 10.93 9.30
C ASN A 46 -4.06 10.26 10.41
N LEU A 47 -4.97 9.38 10.01
CA LEU A 47 -5.60 8.49 10.96
C LEU A 47 -4.53 7.58 11.58
N ASP A 48 -4.63 7.32 12.86
CA ASP A 48 -3.84 6.26 13.48
C ASP A 48 -4.31 4.87 13.00
N ALA A 49 -3.47 3.86 13.20
CA ALA A 49 -3.73 2.52 12.66
C ALA A 49 -5.01 1.92 13.25
N ALA A 50 -5.26 2.09 14.55
CA ALA A 50 -6.44 1.53 15.21
C ALA A 50 -7.73 2.13 14.64
N THR A 51 -7.78 3.46 14.48
CA THR A 51 -8.91 4.15 13.88
C THR A 51 -9.13 3.71 12.43
N ALA A 52 -8.07 3.63 11.61
CA ALA A 52 -8.17 3.21 10.22
C ALA A 52 -8.70 1.76 10.09
N ILE A 53 -8.15 0.83 10.86
CA ILE A 53 -8.58 -0.56 10.91
C ILE A 53 -10.04 -0.66 11.34
N SER A 54 -10.43 0.06 12.39
CA SER A 54 -11.80 0.09 12.90
C SER A 54 -12.80 0.56 11.84
N LEU A 55 -12.48 1.64 11.11
CA LEU A 55 -13.34 2.17 10.04
C LEU A 55 -13.53 1.16 8.90
N VAL A 56 -12.46 0.47 8.49
CA VAL A 56 -12.55 -0.60 7.47
C VAL A 56 -13.48 -1.72 7.93
N ARG A 57 -13.30 -2.19 9.17
CA ARG A 57 -14.15 -3.25 9.73
C ARG A 57 -15.61 -2.84 9.91
N GLN A 58 -15.89 -1.63 10.40
CA GLN A 58 -17.25 -1.09 10.49
C GLN A 58 -17.93 -1.00 9.13
N SER A 59 -17.16 -0.75 8.08
CA SER A 59 -17.63 -0.78 6.69
C SER A 59 -17.75 -2.19 6.10
N LYS A 60 -17.60 -3.24 6.92
CA LYS A 60 -17.57 -4.66 6.50
C LYS A 60 -16.44 -4.96 5.51
N GLY A 61 -15.34 -4.20 5.58
CA GLY A 61 -14.14 -4.42 4.79
C GLY A 61 -13.13 -5.31 5.52
N VAL A 62 -12.17 -5.82 4.78
CA VAL A 62 -11.03 -6.61 5.28
C VAL A 62 -9.80 -5.73 5.36
N PRO A 63 -9.34 -5.30 6.56
CA PRO A 63 -8.15 -4.48 6.69
C PRO A 63 -6.89 -5.31 6.44
N VAL A 64 -6.11 -4.89 5.46
CA VAL A 64 -4.84 -5.51 5.07
C VAL A 64 -3.75 -4.44 5.05
N MET A 65 -2.58 -4.73 5.62
CA MET A 65 -1.44 -3.84 5.54
C MET A 65 -0.80 -3.92 4.16
N ALA A 66 -0.83 -2.82 3.43
CA ALA A 66 -0.23 -2.71 2.10
C ALA A 66 1.32 -2.66 2.19
N HIS A 67 2.01 -3.30 1.23
CA HIS A 67 3.46 -3.28 1.01
C HIS A 67 4.31 -3.18 2.30
N PRO A 68 4.21 -4.16 3.24
CA PRO A 68 4.74 -4.07 4.59
C PRO A 68 6.27 -3.94 4.68
N GLY A 69 7.00 -4.08 3.59
CA GLY A 69 8.47 -3.96 3.53
C GLY A 69 8.98 -2.72 2.83
N GLU A 70 8.14 -1.89 2.19
CA GLU A 70 8.66 -0.92 1.22
C GLU A 70 8.87 0.50 1.75
N ARG A 71 8.06 1.04 2.60
CA ARG A 71 8.07 2.49 2.86
C ARG A 71 8.44 2.85 4.29
N SER A 72 8.63 4.14 4.53
CA SER A 72 8.99 4.65 5.86
C SER A 72 7.96 4.35 6.96
N TYR A 73 6.76 3.91 6.59
CA TYR A 73 5.70 3.46 7.52
C TYR A 73 5.53 1.94 7.55
N SER A 74 6.39 1.20 6.85
CA SER A 74 6.35 -0.27 6.81
C SER A 74 6.84 -0.92 8.11
N LEU A 75 6.61 -2.24 8.23
CA LEU A 75 7.08 -3.04 9.37
C LEU A 75 8.61 -3.07 9.46
N ILE A 76 9.29 -3.01 8.32
CA ILE A 76 10.75 -3.01 8.24
C ILE A 76 11.19 -1.69 7.62
N CYS A 77 11.85 -0.86 8.41
CA CYS A 77 12.46 0.39 7.97
C CYS A 77 13.67 0.69 8.87
N PRO A 78 14.87 0.18 8.53
CA PRO A 78 16.06 0.34 9.35
C PRO A 78 16.41 1.80 9.64
N GLU A 79 16.19 2.69 8.70
CA GLU A 79 16.41 4.14 8.82
C GLU A 79 15.55 4.77 9.92
N LYS A 80 14.43 4.13 10.28
CA LYS A 80 13.54 4.53 11.36
C LYS A 80 13.60 3.59 12.57
N GLY A 81 14.64 2.79 12.68
CA GLY A 81 14.87 1.86 13.79
C GLY A 81 13.95 0.62 13.78
N ARG A 82 13.13 0.43 12.75
CA ARG A 82 12.30 -0.77 12.60
C ARG A 82 13.06 -1.86 11.86
N LYS A 83 13.61 -2.77 12.62
CA LYS A 83 14.36 -3.92 12.12
C LYS A 83 13.43 -5.11 11.88
N LYS A 84 13.90 -6.06 11.07
CA LYS A 84 13.17 -7.29 10.75
C LYS A 84 12.76 -8.07 12.02
N GLU A 85 13.62 -8.08 13.01
CA GLU A 85 13.43 -8.79 14.29
C GLU A 85 12.27 -8.20 15.12
N ASN A 86 11.92 -6.94 14.89
CA ASN A 86 10.83 -6.26 15.59
C ASN A 86 9.48 -6.39 14.87
N ALA A 87 9.47 -6.88 13.62
CA ALA A 87 8.24 -6.96 12.84
C ALA A 87 7.15 -7.86 13.48
N PRO A 88 7.47 -9.01 14.10
CA PRO A 88 6.46 -9.83 14.79
C PRO A 88 5.70 -9.06 15.87
N VAL A 89 6.38 -8.28 16.71
CA VAL A 89 5.75 -7.47 17.77
C VAL A 89 4.79 -6.44 17.18
N LEU A 90 5.21 -5.76 16.10
CA LEU A 90 4.36 -4.77 15.42
C LEU A 90 3.14 -5.43 14.74
N VAL A 91 3.30 -6.64 14.21
CA VAL A 91 2.19 -7.39 13.61
C VAL A 91 1.20 -7.83 14.68
N GLU A 92 1.68 -8.29 15.83
CA GLU A 92 0.83 -8.66 16.97
C GLU A 92 -0.01 -7.46 17.44
N GLU A 93 0.60 -6.30 17.65
CA GLU A 93 -0.10 -5.06 17.99
C GLU A 93 -1.18 -4.69 16.95
N LEU A 94 -0.86 -4.78 15.65
CA LEU A 94 -1.81 -4.50 14.58
C LEU A 94 -2.95 -5.55 14.51
N LYS A 95 -2.65 -6.82 14.78
CA LYS A 95 -3.65 -7.88 14.89
C LYS A 95 -4.61 -7.62 16.04
N GLU A 96 -4.12 -7.22 17.20
CA GLU A 96 -4.96 -6.83 18.34
C GLU A 96 -5.89 -5.66 18.02
N MET A 97 -5.44 -4.72 17.17
CA MET A 97 -6.27 -3.63 16.64
C MET A 97 -7.31 -4.12 15.60
N GLY A 98 -7.22 -5.40 15.14
CA GLY A 98 -8.14 -6.01 14.20
C GLY A 98 -7.66 -6.08 12.76
N LEU A 99 -6.37 -5.90 12.49
CA LEU A 99 -5.77 -6.15 11.17
C LEU A 99 -5.92 -7.63 10.82
N LEU A 100 -6.28 -7.94 9.57
CA LEU A 100 -6.60 -9.29 9.13
C LEU A 100 -5.60 -9.87 8.13
N GLY A 101 -4.74 -9.05 7.52
CA GLY A 101 -3.82 -9.56 6.51
C GLY A 101 -2.63 -8.68 6.21
N LEU A 102 -1.68 -9.29 5.49
CA LEU A 102 -0.49 -8.63 4.96
C LEU A 102 -0.43 -8.79 3.44
N GLU A 103 -0.03 -7.74 2.73
CA GLU A 103 0.25 -7.80 1.29
C GLU A 103 1.68 -8.32 1.08
N CYS A 104 1.83 -9.65 0.96
CA CYS A 104 3.12 -10.31 0.88
C CYS A 104 3.68 -10.32 -0.55
N HIS A 105 2.82 -10.54 -1.56
CA HIS A 105 3.20 -10.54 -2.97
C HIS A 105 3.17 -9.12 -3.54
N TYR A 106 4.28 -8.44 -3.48
CA TYR A 106 4.44 -7.06 -3.94
C TYR A 106 5.80 -6.85 -4.61
N PRO A 107 5.92 -6.01 -5.65
CA PRO A 107 7.15 -5.89 -6.45
C PRO A 107 8.42 -5.59 -5.66
N TYR A 108 8.33 -4.82 -4.59
CA TYR A 108 9.49 -4.53 -3.75
C TYR A 108 9.93 -5.77 -2.98
N GLN A 109 9.01 -6.49 -2.33
CA GLN A 109 9.32 -7.72 -1.62
C GLN A 109 9.88 -8.80 -2.54
N GLU A 110 9.38 -8.90 -3.79
CA GLU A 110 9.90 -9.80 -4.81
C GLU A 110 11.37 -9.48 -5.13
N ARG A 111 11.68 -8.20 -5.38
CA ARG A 111 13.06 -7.77 -5.65
C ARG A 111 14.00 -7.98 -4.46
N MET A 112 13.52 -7.80 -3.25
CA MET A 112 14.29 -7.95 -2.02
C MET A 112 14.35 -9.39 -1.52
N GLY A 113 13.65 -10.34 -2.16
CA GLY A 113 13.60 -11.73 -1.71
C GLY A 113 12.92 -11.93 -0.35
N THR A 114 11.98 -11.05 0.01
CA THR A 114 11.33 -11.06 1.33
C THR A 114 9.88 -11.53 1.31
N VAL A 115 9.37 -11.98 0.18
CA VAL A 115 7.98 -12.49 0.05
C VAL A 115 7.71 -13.61 1.04
N GLN A 116 8.58 -14.65 1.07
CA GLN A 116 8.41 -15.79 1.98
C GLN A 116 8.44 -15.37 3.45
N TYR A 117 9.29 -14.44 3.82
CA TYR A 117 9.33 -13.90 5.18
C TYR A 117 7.97 -13.29 5.61
N PHE A 118 7.32 -12.52 4.73
CA PHE A 118 6.02 -11.93 5.06
C PHE A 118 4.89 -12.95 5.02
N ILE A 119 4.99 -14.01 4.19
CA ILE A 119 4.06 -15.15 4.21
C ILE A 119 4.19 -15.90 5.54
N ASP A 120 5.41 -16.22 5.96
CA ASP A 120 5.66 -16.91 7.23
C ASP A 120 5.14 -16.08 8.42
N LEU A 121 5.39 -14.77 8.38
CA LEU A 121 4.91 -13.83 9.39
C LEU A 121 3.37 -13.75 9.42
N ALA A 122 2.70 -13.71 8.26
CA ALA A 122 1.25 -13.73 8.19
C ALA A 122 0.68 -15.04 8.76
N ASN A 123 1.27 -16.19 8.42
CA ASN A 123 0.87 -17.49 8.91
C ASN A 123 1.08 -17.63 10.43
N GLU A 124 2.18 -17.12 10.98
CA GLU A 124 2.47 -17.13 12.42
C GLU A 124 1.37 -16.44 13.23
N PHE A 125 0.76 -15.40 12.66
CA PHE A 125 -0.31 -14.64 13.29
C PHE A 125 -1.71 -14.95 12.76
N ASP A 126 -1.94 -16.07 12.05
CA ASP A 126 -3.22 -16.43 11.45
C ASP A 126 -3.84 -15.29 10.62
N MET A 127 -3.02 -14.60 9.85
CA MET A 127 -3.43 -13.52 8.96
C MET A 127 -3.52 -14.02 7.53
N ILE A 128 -4.42 -13.43 6.74
CA ILE A 128 -4.51 -13.71 5.32
C ILE A 128 -3.34 -13.11 4.55
N VAL A 129 -2.93 -13.81 3.49
CA VAL A 129 -1.93 -13.35 2.53
C VAL A 129 -2.62 -12.74 1.33
N THR A 130 -2.19 -11.54 0.94
CA THR A 130 -2.66 -10.88 -0.28
C THR A 130 -1.49 -10.46 -1.17
N GLY A 131 -1.81 -9.99 -2.37
CA GLY A 131 -0.80 -9.48 -3.29
C GLY A 131 -1.37 -8.52 -4.31
N SER A 132 -0.53 -7.57 -4.72
CA SER A 132 -0.86 -6.62 -5.77
C SER A 132 0.39 -6.11 -6.50
N ARG A 133 0.17 -5.22 -7.46
CA ARG A 133 1.20 -4.46 -8.16
C ARG A 133 1.11 -2.96 -7.87
N ASP A 134 0.32 -2.56 -6.87
CA ASP A 134 0.06 -1.16 -6.52
C ASP A 134 -0.42 -0.35 -7.75
N PHE A 135 -1.31 -0.98 -8.53
CA PHE A 135 -1.78 -0.41 -9.78
C PHE A 135 -2.68 0.81 -9.52
N HIS A 136 -2.27 1.96 -10.07
CA HIS A 136 -2.94 3.24 -9.89
C HIS A 136 -3.68 3.73 -11.14
N GLY A 137 -4.05 2.81 -12.03
CA GLY A 137 -4.79 3.12 -13.26
C GLY A 137 -3.91 3.21 -14.50
N PHE A 138 -4.55 3.25 -15.66
CA PHE A 138 -3.89 3.23 -16.99
C PHE A 138 -3.23 4.56 -17.40
N TYR A 139 -3.24 5.54 -16.54
CA TYR A 139 -2.62 6.86 -16.79
C TYR A 139 -1.09 6.83 -16.81
N ASN A 140 -0.50 5.81 -16.23
CA ASN A 140 0.94 5.60 -16.24
C ASN A 140 1.26 4.48 -17.22
N HIS A 141 1.81 4.81 -18.39
CA HIS A 141 2.20 3.83 -19.40
C HIS A 141 3.15 2.74 -18.87
N GLN A 142 3.91 3.04 -17.82
CA GLN A 142 4.79 2.07 -17.17
C GLN A 142 4.03 1.01 -16.33
N GLN A 143 2.79 1.29 -15.93
CA GLN A 143 1.97 0.39 -15.12
C GLN A 143 1.00 -0.48 -15.94
N VAL A 144 0.72 -0.14 -17.19
CA VAL A 144 -0.20 -0.91 -18.05
C VAL A 144 0.21 -2.38 -18.14
N ASN A 145 1.51 -2.65 -18.20
CA ASN A 145 2.06 -4.00 -18.35
C ASN A 145 2.11 -4.81 -17.04
N ILE A 146 1.76 -4.21 -15.90
CA ILE A 146 1.79 -4.90 -14.61
C ILE A 146 0.41 -5.26 -14.06
N PHE A 147 -0.66 -4.72 -14.65
CA PHE A 147 -2.03 -5.05 -14.26
C PHE A 147 -2.31 -6.54 -14.48
N GLY A 148 -2.83 -7.21 -13.44
CA GLY A 148 -3.15 -8.65 -13.50
C GLY A 148 -1.94 -9.59 -13.54
N THR A 149 -0.71 -9.12 -13.32
CA THR A 149 0.49 -9.96 -13.36
C THR A 149 0.90 -10.57 -12.02
N THR A 150 0.22 -10.22 -10.94
CA THR A 150 0.45 -10.87 -9.63
C THR A 150 -0.02 -12.31 -9.71
N LYS A 151 0.90 -13.24 -9.45
CA LYS A 151 0.58 -14.66 -9.34
C LYS A 151 0.56 -15.04 -7.87
N MET A 152 -0.53 -15.62 -7.43
CA MET A 152 -0.73 -16.11 -6.07
C MET A 152 -1.27 -17.54 -6.12
N GLU A 153 -0.95 -18.32 -5.10
CA GLU A 153 -1.51 -19.66 -4.96
C GLU A 153 -3.01 -19.58 -4.64
N PRO A 154 -3.83 -20.53 -5.15
CA PRO A 154 -5.28 -20.52 -4.91
C PRO A 154 -5.67 -20.48 -3.45
N VAL A 155 -4.89 -21.10 -2.56
CA VAL A 155 -5.14 -21.13 -1.11
C VAL A 155 -5.29 -19.72 -0.49
N PHE A 156 -4.56 -18.73 -1.01
CA PHE A 156 -4.68 -17.36 -0.51
C PHE A 156 -6.01 -16.71 -0.88
N HIS A 157 -6.58 -17.08 -2.03
CA HIS A 157 -7.92 -16.66 -2.40
C HIS A 157 -8.98 -17.27 -1.47
N GLU A 158 -8.85 -18.56 -1.15
CA GLU A 158 -9.74 -19.25 -0.22
C GLU A 158 -9.68 -18.65 1.18
N GLN A 159 -8.47 -18.33 1.68
CA GLN A 159 -8.28 -17.59 2.94
C GLN A 159 -9.01 -16.24 2.92
N PHE A 160 -8.86 -15.46 1.86
CA PHE A 160 -9.55 -14.18 1.73
C PHE A 160 -11.06 -14.34 1.76
N GLN A 161 -11.60 -15.31 1.01
CA GLN A 161 -13.04 -15.58 0.98
C GLN A 161 -13.60 -15.97 2.36
N SER A 162 -12.87 -16.77 3.12
CA SER A 162 -13.31 -17.19 4.47
C SER A 162 -13.45 -15.99 5.43
N VAL A 163 -12.55 -15.02 5.33
CA VAL A 163 -12.58 -13.81 6.17
C VAL A 163 -13.61 -12.80 5.67
N TRP A 164 -13.84 -12.73 4.35
CA TRP A 164 -14.83 -11.82 3.75
C TRP A 164 -16.27 -12.21 4.09
N GLN A 165 -16.55 -13.52 4.27
CA GLN A 165 -17.87 -14.07 4.54
C GLN A 165 -18.21 -14.13 6.04
N SER A 166 -17.22 -13.93 6.91
CA SER A 166 -17.38 -13.93 8.38
C SER A 166 -17.76 -12.54 8.91
#